data_9233f6eec379254d0958d8946f8d8d55
#
_entry.id   9233f6eec379254d0958d8946f8d8d55
#
_cell.length_a   1.000
_cell.length_b   1.000
_cell.length_c   1.000
_cell.angle_alpha   90.00
_cell.angle_beta   90.00
_cell.angle_gamma   90.00
#
_symmetry.space_group_name_H-M   'P 1'
#
loop_
_entity.id
_entity.type
_entity.pdbx_description
1 polymer ?
#
loop_
_entity_poly.entity_id
_entity_poly.type
_entity_poly.pdbx_seq_one_letter_code
_entity_poly.pdbx_strand_id
1 'polypeptide(L)'
;MTTTEDPDSLLWLGRLLEMLPGTISWAILILPLWLSFSYPWLVAYFVLSFDFYWLCRALWFSGAVIIAFGRIRDVLAVDWVERLGGLADPAGRRGILQARLDALGTDLPRGALGVSAFARPSGAERRRLRREIAELRAVESLPDRPPSADELIHLALIPTYTEPLDKLRHTVRALAEAEWPAERKICAIITRETDESGIANVKTLQAEFADAFAEFIHILDPLEPGIVVGKSSAMAWGGRYLYRMLVRERGMDPHRIIVTDLDADYRVHPQYFAYLSWVHLTDPNRETQLYQPIPYFHNNIWEAPMLQRLFAAVLTQLQMWRSVLPEKLQSFGSYSTTLHLVHDVGYWATDAIPEDSRFYWKSYFRYGDRFRAVPLFIPIYGDAVRARGYWRSMAEQYLQARRWAWCVTDIPYVIDNAVRHAEIPFSSRFWRVINLFGEHINWAITPFVLTFGATVPLLINPTFGETTLGQNLPLYASGMLTMAIVGLAVLIVVEHRIVPPRPAEWGWLQRTLSYVQWIGLPFVGIVFSMVPALDAQTRLLTGRYLEYKVTEKV
;
A
#
# COMPACT_ATOMS: atom_id res chain seq x y z
N MET A 1 -3.96 6.02 -42.11
CA MET A 1 -5.24 6.78 -42.07
C MET A 1 -5.27 7.44 -40.70
N THR A 2 -4.86 8.71 -40.66
CA THR A 2 -4.92 9.55 -39.45
C THR A 2 -6.35 10.06 -39.37
N THR A 3 -7.17 9.45 -38.54
CA THR A 3 -8.44 10.04 -38.12
C THR A 3 -8.08 11.22 -37.23
N THR A 4 -8.29 12.42 -37.72
CA THR A 4 -8.31 13.66 -36.94
C THR A 4 -9.52 13.57 -36.02
N GLU A 5 -9.34 12.93 -34.83
CA GLU A 5 -10.35 13.03 -33.78
C GLU A 5 -10.45 14.51 -33.36
N ASP A 6 -11.66 15.03 -33.34
CA ASP A 6 -11.97 16.39 -32.93
C ASP A 6 -11.52 16.57 -31.44
N PRO A 7 -10.64 17.53 -31.12
CA PRO A 7 -10.18 17.75 -29.74
C PRO A 7 -11.33 17.93 -28.74
N ASP A 8 -12.44 18.52 -29.16
CA ASP A 8 -13.62 18.75 -28.33
C ASP A 8 -14.36 17.44 -28.00
N SER A 9 -14.36 16.45 -28.91
CA SER A 9 -14.98 15.15 -28.66
C SER A 9 -14.26 14.33 -27.62
N LEU A 10 -12.93 14.45 -27.51
CA LEU A 10 -12.11 13.81 -26.50
C LEU A 10 -12.29 14.46 -25.11
N LEU A 11 -12.47 15.77 -25.05
CA LEU A 11 -12.68 16.49 -23.80
C LEU A 11 -14.00 16.11 -23.11
N TRP A 12 -15.12 16.01 -23.85
CA TRP A 12 -16.39 15.63 -23.24
C TRP A 12 -16.43 14.17 -22.80
N LEU A 13 -15.77 13.26 -23.53
CA LEU A 13 -15.67 11.85 -23.13
C LEU A 13 -14.86 11.72 -21.83
N GLY A 14 -13.73 12.42 -21.72
CA GLY A 14 -12.95 12.49 -20.49
C GLY A 14 -13.80 12.96 -19.31
N ARG A 15 -14.60 14.01 -19.51
CA ARG A 15 -15.50 14.54 -18.48
C ARG A 15 -16.61 13.56 -18.08
N LEU A 16 -17.18 12.83 -19.02
CA LEU A 16 -18.16 11.77 -18.71
C LEU A 16 -17.54 10.65 -17.86
N LEU A 17 -16.32 10.24 -18.18
CA LEU A 17 -15.61 9.21 -17.41
C LEU A 17 -15.28 9.67 -15.98
N GLU A 18 -14.96 10.95 -15.78
CA GLU A 18 -14.81 11.55 -14.46
C GLU A 18 -16.10 11.55 -13.63
N MET A 19 -17.23 11.79 -14.28
CA MET A 19 -18.54 11.84 -13.63
C MET A 19 -19.06 10.44 -13.22
N LEU A 20 -18.65 9.41 -13.95
CA LEU A 20 -19.20 8.07 -13.84
C LEU A 20 -19.10 7.45 -12.43
N PRO A 21 -17.96 7.48 -11.71
CA PRO A 21 -17.84 6.91 -10.36
C PRO A 21 -18.80 7.56 -9.36
N GLY A 22 -18.85 8.90 -9.34
CA GLY A 22 -19.74 9.64 -8.45
C GLY A 22 -21.21 9.39 -8.75
N THR A 23 -21.58 9.39 -10.03
CA THR A 23 -22.96 9.09 -10.47
C THR A 23 -23.42 7.71 -10.00
N ILE A 24 -22.59 6.68 -10.19
CA ILE A 24 -22.94 5.31 -9.80
C ILE A 24 -23.01 5.17 -8.28
N SER A 25 -22.04 5.74 -7.55
CA SER A 25 -22.06 5.69 -6.08
C SER A 25 -23.30 6.36 -5.51
N TRP A 26 -23.66 7.55 -5.99
CA TRP A 26 -24.90 8.21 -5.57
C TRP A 26 -26.16 7.45 -6.02
N ALA A 27 -26.16 6.86 -7.21
CA ALA A 27 -27.27 6.03 -7.67
C ALA A 27 -27.49 4.83 -6.74
N ILE A 28 -26.43 4.12 -6.36
CA ILE A 28 -26.54 2.97 -5.44
C ILE A 28 -27.03 3.39 -4.04
N LEU A 29 -26.73 4.60 -3.59
CA LEU A 29 -27.18 5.09 -2.28
C LEU A 29 -28.62 5.64 -2.32
N ILE A 30 -29.03 6.29 -3.42
CA ILE A 30 -30.33 6.98 -3.51
C ILE A 30 -31.41 6.07 -4.12
N LEU A 31 -31.07 5.29 -5.15
CA LEU A 31 -32.05 4.47 -5.86
C LEU A 31 -32.79 3.47 -4.95
N PRO A 32 -32.16 2.81 -3.97
CA PRO A 32 -32.84 1.96 -3.00
C PRO A 32 -33.90 2.71 -2.18
N LEU A 33 -33.69 3.99 -1.85
CA LEU A 33 -34.68 4.83 -1.17
C LEU A 33 -35.95 4.95 -2.02
N TRP A 34 -35.79 5.29 -3.28
CA TRP A 34 -36.90 5.45 -4.22
C TRP A 34 -37.57 4.11 -4.56
N LEU A 35 -36.79 3.05 -4.85
CA LEU A 35 -37.31 1.72 -5.16
C LEU A 35 -38.07 1.08 -4.00
N SER A 36 -37.77 1.44 -2.76
CA SER A 36 -38.45 0.90 -1.57
C SER A 36 -39.92 1.27 -1.51
N PHE A 37 -40.37 2.34 -2.20
CA PHE A 37 -41.80 2.66 -2.28
C PHE A 37 -42.58 1.63 -3.12
N SER A 38 -42.06 1.21 -4.26
CA SER A 38 -42.79 0.37 -5.21
C SER A 38 -42.27 -1.07 -5.30
N TYR A 39 -40.96 -1.27 -5.05
CA TYR A 39 -40.28 -2.55 -5.20
C TYR A 39 -39.41 -2.88 -4.00
N PRO A 40 -39.90 -2.85 -2.75
CA PRO A 40 -39.09 -3.06 -1.54
C PRO A 40 -38.41 -4.44 -1.51
N TRP A 41 -38.99 -5.45 -2.11
CA TRP A 41 -38.42 -6.80 -2.23
C TRP A 41 -37.13 -6.81 -3.06
N LEU A 42 -37.04 -5.97 -4.11
CA LEU A 42 -35.82 -5.85 -4.93
C LEU A 42 -34.69 -5.27 -4.10
N VAL A 43 -34.97 -4.24 -3.29
CA VAL A 43 -33.98 -3.63 -2.38
C VAL A 43 -33.55 -4.64 -1.31
N ALA A 44 -34.49 -5.42 -0.77
CA ALA A 44 -34.16 -6.46 0.21
C ALA A 44 -33.21 -7.52 -0.37
N TYR A 45 -33.46 -8.02 -1.59
CA TYR A 45 -32.56 -8.97 -2.24
C TYR A 45 -31.19 -8.35 -2.58
N PHE A 46 -31.17 -7.09 -3.01
CA PHE A 46 -29.89 -6.37 -3.23
C PHE A 46 -29.08 -6.32 -1.92
N VAL A 47 -29.68 -5.91 -0.82
CA VAL A 47 -29.00 -5.82 0.49
C VAL A 47 -28.52 -7.19 0.96
N LEU A 48 -29.35 -8.23 0.91
CA LEU A 48 -28.93 -9.57 1.32
C LEU A 48 -27.78 -10.12 0.45
N SER A 49 -27.82 -9.87 -0.86
CA SER A 49 -26.75 -10.28 -1.76
C SER A 49 -25.46 -9.52 -1.48
N PHE A 50 -25.57 -8.24 -1.17
CA PHE A 50 -24.44 -7.37 -0.82
C PHE A 50 -23.82 -7.79 0.52
N ASP A 51 -24.63 -8.05 1.54
CA ASP A 51 -24.20 -8.52 2.87
C ASP A 51 -23.52 -9.89 2.77
N PHE A 52 -24.07 -10.80 1.96
CA PHE A 52 -23.47 -12.12 1.72
C PHE A 52 -22.11 -12.00 1.01
N TYR A 53 -22.03 -11.17 -0.03
CA TYR A 53 -20.77 -10.88 -0.70
C TYR A 53 -19.72 -10.35 0.29
N TRP A 54 -20.11 -9.42 1.16
CA TRP A 54 -19.18 -8.84 2.14
C TRP A 54 -18.83 -9.80 3.27
N LEU A 55 -19.72 -10.70 3.67
CA LEU A 55 -19.39 -11.80 4.58
C LEU A 55 -18.28 -12.68 4.00
N CYS A 56 -18.47 -13.14 2.77
CA CYS A 56 -17.44 -13.95 2.08
C CYS A 56 -16.11 -13.18 1.97
N ARG A 57 -16.18 -11.90 1.61
CA ARG A 57 -15.01 -11.03 1.50
C ARG A 57 -14.32 -10.79 2.84
N ALA A 58 -15.05 -10.59 3.94
CA ALA A 58 -14.50 -10.41 5.28
C ALA A 58 -13.76 -11.66 5.77
N LEU A 59 -14.32 -12.85 5.53
CA LEU A 59 -13.66 -14.11 5.88
C LEU A 59 -12.39 -14.35 5.04
N TRP A 60 -12.46 -14.06 3.74
CA TRP A 60 -11.31 -14.13 2.85
C TRP A 60 -10.22 -13.13 3.23
N PHE A 61 -10.61 -11.88 3.53
CA PHE A 61 -9.71 -10.82 4.01
C PHE A 61 -8.94 -11.28 5.25
N SER A 62 -9.65 -11.83 6.23
CA SER A 62 -9.05 -12.30 7.49
C SER A 62 -8.09 -13.47 7.26
N GLY A 63 -8.45 -14.42 6.38
CA GLY A 63 -7.57 -15.52 5.99
C GLY A 63 -6.28 -15.02 5.31
N ALA A 64 -6.39 -14.05 4.41
CA ALA A 64 -5.23 -13.46 3.75
C ALA A 64 -4.34 -12.67 4.71
N VAL A 65 -4.92 -11.96 5.69
CA VAL A 65 -4.13 -11.28 6.75
C VAL A 65 -3.34 -12.29 7.59
N ILE A 66 -3.91 -13.46 7.91
CA ILE A 66 -3.17 -14.54 8.59
C ILE A 66 -1.98 -15.00 7.73
N ILE A 67 -2.20 -15.21 6.43
CA ILE A 67 -1.14 -15.63 5.50
C ILE A 67 -0.05 -14.57 5.43
N ALA A 68 -0.41 -13.30 5.27
CA ALA A 68 0.54 -12.19 5.25
C ALA A 68 1.35 -12.12 6.55
N PHE A 69 0.68 -12.21 7.71
CA PHE A 69 1.34 -12.22 9.02
C PHE A 69 2.34 -13.38 9.14
N GLY A 70 1.98 -14.57 8.68
CA GLY A 70 2.88 -15.71 8.63
C GLY A 70 4.12 -15.44 7.77
N ARG A 71 3.93 -14.86 6.56
CA ARG A 71 5.03 -14.51 5.65
C ARG A 71 5.94 -13.42 6.23
N ILE A 72 5.36 -12.38 6.85
CA ILE A 72 6.14 -11.34 7.54
C ILE A 72 7.02 -11.96 8.63
N ARG A 73 6.45 -12.81 9.48
CA ARG A 73 7.23 -13.49 10.52
C ARG A 73 8.35 -14.37 9.95
N ASP A 74 8.10 -15.05 8.85
CA ASP A 74 9.10 -15.89 8.19
C ASP A 74 10.22 -15.02 7.61
N VAL A 75 9.93 -13.85 7.05
CA VAL A 75 10.90 -12.89 6.51
C VAL A 75 11.73 -12.28 7.65
N LEU A 76 11.09 -11.83 8.72
CA LEU A 76 11.77 -11.22 9.88
C LEU A 76 12.64 -12.20 10.69
N ALA A 77 12.51 -13.49 10.47
CA ALA A 77 13.32 -14.51 11.15
C ALA A 77 14.55 -14.97 10.32
N VAL A 78 14.85 -14.30 9.20
CA VAL A 78 15.98 -14.60 8.31
C VAL A 78 16.98 -13.46 8.39
N ASP A 79 18.25 -13.80 8.46
CA ASP A 79 19.35 -12.87 8.21
C ASP A 79 19.51 -12.72 6.69
N TRP A 80 19.05 -11.60 6.16
CA TRP A 80 19.04 -11.35 4.72
C TRP A 80 20.40 -10.95 4.20
N VAL A 81 21.28 -10.37 5.03
CA VAL A 81 22.65 -10.04 4.64
C VAL A 81 23.44 -11.34 4.41
N GLU A 82 23.36 -12.29 5.37
CA GLU A 82 23.99 -13.61 5.21
C GLU A 82 23.43 -14.35 4.00
N ARG A 83 22.10 -14.33 3.84
CA ARG A 83 21.42 -15.04 2.75
C ARG A 83 21.79 -14.49 1.39
N LEU A 84 21.89 -13.16 1.27
CA LEU A 84 22.26 -12.46 0.05
C LEU A 84 23.68 -12.83 -0.40
N GLY A 85 24.61 -13.00 0.55
CA GLY A 85 25.97 -13.48 0.27
C GLY A 85 26.00 -14.84 -0.43
N GLY A 86 24.97 -15.69 -0.21
CA GLY A 86 24.83 -16.97 -0.89
C GLY A 86 24.55 -16.89 -2.40
N LEU A 87 24.16 -15.71 -2.94
CA LEU A 87 23.99 -15.51 -4.39
C LEU A 87 25.32 -15.41 -5.16
N ALA A 88 26.44 -15.21 -4.46
CA ALA A 88 27.76 -15.25 -5.10
C ALA A 88 28.08 -16.65 -5.66
N ASP A 89 27.67 -17.72 -4.94
CA ASP A 89 27.74 -19.12 -5.35
C ASP A 89 26.42 -19.85 -5.06
N PRO A 90 25.39 -19.69 -5.89
CA PRO A 90 24.07 -20.31 -5.67
C PRO A 90 24.15 -21.84 -5.59
N ALA A 91 25.00 -22.48 -6.39
CA ALA A 91 25.13 -23.94 -6.42
C ALA A 91 25.76 -24.49 -5.12
N GLY A 92 26.85 -23.87 -4.67
CA GLY A 92 27.49 -24.23 -3.40
C GLY A 92 26.55 -24.01 -2.21
N ARG A 93 25.91 -22.84 -2.12
CA ARG A 93 24.93 -22.56 -1.07
C ARG A 93 23.78 -23.56 -1.07
N ARG A 94 23.22 -23.89 -2.24
CA ARG A 94 22.17 -24.90 -2.37
C ARG A 94 22.61 -26.27 -1.88
N GLY A 95 23.86 -26.69 -2.18
CA GLY A 95 24.43 -27.94 -1.67
C GLY A 95 24.46 -27.99 -0.15
N ILE A 96 24.91 -26.91 0.50
CA ILE A 96 24.93 -26.78 1.98
C ILE A 96 23.52 -26.88 2.56
N LEU A 97 22.56 -26.14 1.97
CA LEU A 97 21.17 -26.15 2.44
C LEU A 97 20.49 -27.51 2.23
N GLN A 98 20.81 -28.21 1.15
CA GLN A 98 20.28 -29.56 0.88
C GLN A 98 20.82 -30.54 1.94
N ALA A 99 22.12 -30.52 2.23
CA ALA A 99 22.71 -31.35 3.27
C ALA A 99 22.07 -31.09 4.66
N ARG A 100 21.82 -29.81 4.98
CA ARG A 100 21.12 -29.44 6.23
C ARG A 100 19.66 -29.93 6.24
N LEU A 101 18.96 -29.85 5.12
CA LEU A 101 17.59 -30.35 4.99
C LEU A 101 17.53 -31.88 5.17
N ASP A 102 18.51 -32.60 4.63
CA ASP A 102 18.62 -34.05 4.71
C ASP A 102 18.95 -34.49 6.15
N ALA A 103 19.85 -33.77 6.84
CA ALA A 103 20.15 -34.00 8.26
C ALA A 103 18.91 -33.86 9.15
N LEU A 104 18.06 -32.84 8.90
CA LEU A 104 16.78 -32.70 9.60
C LEU A 104 15.78 -33.84 9.29
N GLY A 105 16.01 -34.63 8.23
CA GLY A 105 15.21 -35.79 7.83
C GLY A 105 15.57 -37.06 8.58
N THR A 106 16.82 -37.19 9.02
CA THR A 106 17.36 -38.40 9.65
C THR A 106 17.15 -38.45 11.17
N ASP A 107 16.86 -37.32 11.83
CA ASP A 107 16.68 -37.20 13.29
C ASP A 107 15.26 -37.63 13.78
N LEU A 108 14.58 -38.52 13.10
CA LEU A 108 13.35 -39.13 13.61
C LEU A 108 13.66 -40.49 14.27
N PRO A 109 13.70 -40.59 15.62
CA PRO A 109 13.60 -41.88 16.26
C PRO A 109 12.22 -42.46 15.96
N ARG A 110 12.17 -43.57 15.25
CA ARG A 110 10.97 -44.40 15.14
C ARG A 110 10.67 -44.99 16.52
N GLY A 111 9.77 -44.36 17.27
CA GLY A 111 9.25 -44.95 18.51
C GLY A 111 9.37 -44.09 19.76
N ALA A 112 8.57 -43.02 19.84
CA ALA A 112 8.16 -42.46 21.13
C ALA A 112 6.76 -41.81 20.97
N LEU A 113 5.75 -42.61 21.23
CA LEU A 113 4.42 -42.14 21.61
C LEU A 113 4.55 -41.52 23.02
N GLY A 114 4.69 -40.20 23.08
CA GLY A 114 4.76 -39.48 24.38
C GLY A 114 5.05 -38.00 24.22
N VAL A 115 4.00 -37.18 24.35
CA VAL A 115 4.02 -35.79 24.89
C VAL A 115 5.15 -34.87 24.40
N SER A 116 5.17 -34.50 23.11
CA SER A 116 5.83 -33.27 22.66
C SER A 116 5.34 -32.75 21.29
N ALA A 117 4.03 -32.79 21.08
CA ALA A 117 3.43 -32.26 19.82
C ALA A 117 3.57 -30.72 19.69
N PHE A 118 4.00 -30.02 20.71
CA PHE A 118 4.11 -28.54 20.73
C PHE A 118 5.52 -28.00 20.48
N ALA A 119 6.53 -28.83 20.38
CA ALA A 119 7.91 -28.44 20.13
C ALA A 119 8.46 -29.05 18.84
N ARG A 120 7.92 -28.68 17.66
CA ARG A 120 8.54 -29.00 16.36
C ARG A 120 9.08 -27.75 15.67
N PRO A 121 10.30 -27.26 16.01
CA PRO A 121 11.00 -26.25 15.21
C PRO A 121 11.25 -26.74 13.76
N SER A 122 11.34 -28.06 13.57
CA SER A 122 11.71 -28.71 12.31
C SER A 122 10.78 -28.41 11.11
N GLY A 123 9.50 -28.20 11.33
CA GLY A 123 8.57 -27.99 10.20
C GLY A 123 8.67 -26.60 9.55
N ALA A 124 8.89 -25.56 10.33
CA ALA A 124 9.08 -24.19 9.83
C ALA A 124 10.47 -24.05 9.19
N GLU A 125 11.50 -24.56 9.84
CA GLU A 125 12.87 -24.56 9.32
C GLU A 125 12.96 -25.34 8.00
N ARG A 126 12.38 -26.54 7.90
CA ARG A 126 12.31 -27.30 6.65
C ARG A 126 11.62 -26.54 5.53
N ARG A 127 10.53 -25.82 5.83
CA ARG A 127 9.84 -24.99 4.81
C ARG A 127 10.75 -23.85 4.34
N ARG A 128 11.48 -23.19 5.24
CA ARG A 128 12.44 -22.13 4.90
C ARG A 128 13.56 -22.65 3.99
N LEU A 129 14.20 -23.75 4.40
CA LEU A 129 15.28 -24.37 3.62
C LEU A 129 14.80 -24.78 2.22
N ARG A 130 13.64 -25.45 2.11
CA ARG A 130 13.07 -25.84 0.81
C ARG A 130 12.77 -24.64 -0.06
N ARG A 131 12.28 -23.57 0.52
CA ARG A 131 11.99 -22.33 -0.21
C ARG A 131 13.28 -21.69 -0.72
N GLU A 132 14.30 -21.54 0.11
CA GLU A 132 15.59 -21.00 -0.29
C GLU A 132 16.26 -21.85 -1.38
N ILE A 133 16.23 -23.18 -1.25
CA ILE A 133 16.71 -24.11 -2.29
C ILE A 133 15.97 -23.90 -3.61
N ALA A 134 14.65 -23.74 -3.57
CA ALA A 134 13.85 -23.51 -4.77
C ALA A 134 14.17 -22.16 -5.42
N GLU A 135 14.34 -21.10 -4.63
CA GLU A 135 14.72 -19.77 -5.11
C GLU A 135 16.14 -19.78 -5.72
N LEU A 136 17.11 -20.45 -5.10
CA LEU A 136 18.47 -20.59 -5.67
C LEU A 136 18.45 -21.38 -6.99
N ARG A 137 17.65 -22.45 -7.10
CA ARG A 137 17.47 -23.16 -8.37
C ARG A 137 16.87 -22.28 -9.46
N ALA A 138 15.90 -21.43 -9.09
CA ALA A 138 15.33 -20.48 -10.03
C ALA A 138 16.37 -19.47 -10.52
N VAL A 139 17.23 -18.98 -9.64
CA VAL A 139 18.37 -18.09 -10.00
C VAL A 139 19.34 -18.79 -10.95
N GLU A 140 19.73 -20.05 -10.68
CA GLU A 140 20.59 -20.84 -11.55
C GLU A 140 20.00 -21.06 -12.96
N SER A 141 18.68 -21.03 -13.08
CA SER A 141 17.96 -21.22 -14.36
C SER A 141 17.65 -19.91 -15.10
N LEU A 142 18.03 -18.75 -14.55
CA LEU A 142 17.83 -17.47 -15.23
C LEU A 142 18.63 -17.43 -16.54
N PRO A 143 18.06 -16.89 -17.64
CA PRO A 143 18.76 -16.74 -18.92
C PRO A 143 20.01 -15.89 -18.78
N ASP A 144 19.91 -14.80 -18.00
CA ASP A 144 20.97 -13.87 -17.72
C ASP A 144 21.34 -13.93 -16.24
N ARG A 145 22.63 -14.05 -15.95
CA ARG A 145 23.13 -14.00 -14.58
C ARG A 145 22.77 -12.65 -13.96
N PRO A 146 22.10 -12.62 -12.80
CA PRO A 146 21.82 -11.36 -12.12
C PRO A 146 23.14 -10.66 -11.75
N PRO A 147 23.13 -9.30 -11.65
CA PRO A 147 24.28 -8.58 -11.14
C PRO A 147 24.64 -9.07 -9.73
N SER A 148 25.89 -8.86 -9.34
CA SER A 148 26.30 -9.14 -7.97
C SER A 148 25.61 -8.17 -6.99
N ALA A 149 25.32 -8.62 -5.77
CA ALA A 149 24.67 -7.80 -4.76
C ALA A 149 25.47 -6.52 -4.43
N ASP A 150 26.79 -6.63 -4.44
CA ASP A 150 27.73 -5.51 -4.22
C ASP A 150 27.79 -4.51 -5.40
N GLU A 151 27.15 -4.79 -6.53
CA GLU A 151 26.99 -3.82 -7.61
C GLU A 151 25.74 -2.96 -7.45
N LEU A 152 24.80 -3.36 -6.59
CA LEU A 152 23.56 -2.61 -6.37
C LEU A 152 23.78 -1.37 -5.49
N ILE A 153 23.15 -0.27 -5.88
CA ILE A 153 23.12 0.99 -5.14
C ILE A 153 21.67 1.25 -4.72
N HIS A 154 21.45 1.47 -3.43
CA HIS A 154 20.18 1.89 -2.92
C HIS A 154 20.11 3.41 -2.78
N LEU A 155 19.21 4.03 -3.52
CA LEU A 155 18.96 5.46 -3.51
C LEU A 155 17.60 5.72 -2.82
N ALA A 156 17.62 6.30 -1.63
CA ALA A 156 16.41 6.79 -0.99
C ALA A 156 16.11 8.21 -1.49
N LEU A 157 14.92 8.42 -2.05
CA LEU A 157 14.44 9.72 -2.54
C LEU A 157 13.31 10.19 -1.63
N ILE A 158 13.55 11.29 -0.90
CA ILE A 158 12.69 11.79 0.16
C ILE A 158 12.21 13.20 -0.21
N PRO A 159 10.98 13.37 -0.69
CA PRO A 159 10.37 14.68 -0.82
C PRO A 159 9.95 15.20 0.56
N THR A 160 10.29 16.43 0.88
CA THR A 160 9.91 17.07 2.14
C THR A 160 9.34 18.47 1.89
N TYR A 161 8.38 18.84 2.75
CA TYR A 161 7.76 20.15 2.75
C TYR A 161 7.33 20.51 4.16
N THR A 162 8.09 21.42 4.81
CA THR A 162 7.82 21.89 6.18
C THR A 162 7.86 20.82 7.29
N GLU A 163 8.36 19.61 7.02
CA GLU A 163 8.53 18.60 8.06
C GLU A 163 9.58 19.04 9.09
N PRO A 164 9.29 18.83 10.41
CA PRO A 164 10.24 19.15 11.47
C PRO A 164 11.55 18.36 11.33
N LEU A 165 12.68 19.01 11.72
CA LEU A 165 14.00 18.40 11.67
C LEU A 165 14.07 17.03 12.36
N ASP A 166 13.45 16.89 13.54
CA ASP A 166 13.50 15.64 14.31
C ASP A 166 12.80 14.49 13.58
N LYS A 167 11.71 14.78 12.84
CA LYS A 167 11.02 13.78 12.03
C LYS A 167 11.91 13.27 10.89
N LEU A 168 12.47 14.19 10.12
CA LEU A 168 13.43 13.88 9.05
C LEU A 168 14.66 13.15 9.59
N ARG A 169 15.18 13.57 10.77
CA ARG A 169 16.30 12.91 11.42
C ARG A 169 16.01 11.43 11.72
N HIS A 170 14.82 11.11 12.17
CA HIS A 170 14.43 9.70 12.42
C HIS A 170 14.41 8.88 11.13
N THR A 171 13.91 9.44 10.04
CA THR A 171 13.89 8.79 8.72
C THR A 171 15.30 8.56 8.18
N VAL A 172 16.14 9.61 8.19
CA VAL A 172 17.53 9.53 7.73
C VAL A 172 18.35 8.57 8.60
N ARG A 173 18.14 8.59 9.92
CA ARG A 173 18.80 7.65 10.85
C ARG A 173 18.46 6.21 10.53
N ALA A 174 17.18 5.89 10.28
CA ALA A 174 16.79 4.54 9.90
C ALA A 174 17.46 4.06 8.59
N LEU A 175 17.66 4.96 7.63
CA LEU A 175 18.41 4.68 6.40
C LEU A 175 19.92 4.49 6.68
N ALA A 176 20.49 5.32 7.55
CA ALA A 176 21.89 5.24 7.95
C ALA A 176 22.20 3.90 8.65
N GLU A 177 21.32 3.49 9.57
CA GLU A 177 21.41 2.26 10.36
C GLU A 177 20.98 1.00 9.59
N ALA A 178 20.43 1.13 8.37
CA ALA A 178 20.08 -0.02 7.55
C ALA A 178 21.34 -0.84 7.18
N GLU A 179 21.24 -2.16 7.32
CA GLU A 179 22.31 -3.15 7.11
C GLU A 179 22.67 -3.27 5.61
N TRP A 180 23.33 -2.25 5.08
CA TRP A 180 23.83 -2.15 3.73
C TRP A 180 25.10 -1.29 3.73
N PRO A 181 26.12 -1.60 2.88
CA PRO A 181 27.37 -0.81 2.84
C PRO A 181 27.10 0.68 2.62
N ALA A 182 27.77 1.54 3.40
CA ALA A 182 27.57 2.99 3.32
C ALA A 182 27.90 3.53 1.94
N GLU A 183 28.96 3.01 1.30
CA GLU A 183 29.42 3.33 -0.05
C GLU A 183 28.45 2.89 -1.16
N ARG A 184 27.38 2.20 -0.80
CA ARG A 184 26.32 1.74 -1.71
C ARG A 184 24.94 2.29 -1.34
N LYS A 185 24.90 3.27 -0.43
CA LYS A 185 23.68 4.00 -0.05
C LYS A 185 23.79 5.45 -0.50
N ILE A 186 22.76 5.95 -1.17
CA ILE A 186 22.58 7.37 -1.51
C ILE A 186 21.31 7.87 -0.83
N CYS A 187 21.42 8.96 -0.09
CA CYS A 187 20.27 9.66 0.47
C CYS A 187 20.06 10.97 -0.30
N ALA A 188 18.89 11.12 -0.95
CA ALA A 188 18.53 12.32 -1.68
C ALA A 188 17.28 12.94 -1.06
N ILE A 189 17.36 14.17 -0.58
CA ILE A 189 16.22 14.91 -0.03
C ILE A 189 15.86 16.06 -0.96
N ILE A 190 14.58 16.17 -1.27
CA ILE A 190 14.04 17.23 -2.12
C ILE A 190 13.33 18.26 -1.22
N THR A 191 13.73 19.52 -1.32
CA THR A 191 13.01 20.64 -0.73
C THR A 191 12.62 21.64 -1.82
N ARG A 192 11.61 22.44 -1.55
CA ARG A 192 11.34 23.59 -2.42
C ARG A 192 12.38 24.67 -2.21
N GLU A 193 12.72 25.40 -3.28
CA GLU A 193 13.63 26.55 -3.20
C GLU A 193 13.14 27.64 -2.22
N THR A 194 11.82 27.72 -2.02
CA THR A 194 11.18 28.70 -1.13
C THR A 194 11.06 28.22 0.32
N ASP A 195 11.41 26.96 0.64
CA ASP A 195 11.34 26.41 2.00
C ASP A 195 12.68 26.60 2.73
N GLU A 196 12.91 27.80 3.27
CA GLU A 196 14.13 28.12 4.02
C GLU A 196 14.37 27.18 5.20
N SER A 197 13.29 26.77 5.90
CA SER A 197 13.37 25.87 7.04
C SER A 197 13.77 24.47 6.63
N GLY A 198 13.17 23.93 5.56
CA GLY A 198 13.53 22.65 4.98
C GLY A 198 14.99 22.61 4.49
N ILE A 199 15.43 23.68 3.81
CA ILE A 199 16.82 23.84 3.37
C ILE A 199 17.79 23.81 4.57
N ALA A 200 17.50 24.53 5.65
CA ALA A 200 18.31 24.53 6.86
C ALA A 200 18.34 23.15 7.53
N ASN A 201 17.19 22.47 7.60
CA ASN A 201 17.06 21.11 8.14
C ASN A 201 17.93 20.11 7.35
N VAL A 202 17.89 20.15 6.02
CA VAL A 202 18.68 19.24 5.18
C VAL A 202 20.17 19.50 5.35
N LYS A 203 20.63 20.75 5.43
CA LYS A 203 22.04 21.07 5.70
C LYS A 203 22.51 20.51 7.05
N THR A 204 21.66 20.57 8.08
CA THR A 204 21.96 19.99 9.39
C THR A 204 22.10 18.47 9.29
N LEU A 205 21.19 17.81 8.59
CA LEU A 205 21.24 16.35 8.39
C LEU A 205 22.44 15.93 7.54
N GLN A 206 22.81 16.68 6.51
CA GLN A 206 24.01 16.42 5.73
C GLN A 206 25.28 16.42 6.61
N ALA A 207 25.39 17.37 7.55
CA ALA A 207 26.52 17.40 8.47
C ALA A 207 26.47 16.27 9.51
N GLU A 208 25.26 15.91 10.00
CA GLU A 208 25.06 14.86 11.02
C GLU A 208 25.35 13.46 10.46
N PHE A 209 25.01 13.20 9.20
CA PHE A 209 25.09 11.87 8.56
C PHE A 209 26.09 11.79 7.40
N ALA A 210 27.11 12.63 7.39
CA ALA A 210 28.09 12.74 6.28
C ALA A 210 28.73 11.39 5.91
N ASP A 211 29.08 10.57 6.89
CA ASP A 211 29.78 9.30 6.72
C ASP A 211 28.84 8.09 6.58
N ALA A 212 27.53 8.29 6.67
CA ALA A 212 26.56 7.19 6.65
C ALA A 212 26.14 6.76 5.24
N PHE A 213 26.46 7.55 4.23
CA PHE A 213 26.07 7.37 2.84
C PHE A 213 27.26 7.62 1.91
N ALA A 214 27.28 6.95 0.74
CA ALA A 214 28.20 7.31 -0.33
C ALA A 214 28.02 8.77 -0.76
N GLU A 215 26.77 9.20 -0.76
CA GLU A 215 26.38 10.59 -1.02
C GLU A 215 25.12 10.97 -0.27
N PHE A 216 25.11 12.20 0.22
CA PHE A 216 23.91 12.84 0.75
C PHE A 216 23.59 14.06 -0.13
N ILE A 217 22.57 13.91 -0.99
CA ILE A 217 22.23 14.88 -2.04
C ILE A 217 21.06 15.75 -1.58
N HIS A 218 21.21 17.05 -1.66
CA HIS A 218 20.13 18.01 -1.49
C HIS A 218 19.66 18.50 -2.87
N ILE A 219 18.38 18.30 -3.19
CA ILE A 219 17.77 18.72 -4.45
C ILE A 219 16.79 19.85 -4.17
N LEU A 220 16.98 20.97 -4.87
CA LEU A 220 16.07 22.11 -4.83
C LEU A 220 15.05 22.00 -5.96
N ASP A 221 13.75 22.03 -5.61
CA ASP A 221 12.63 22.02 -6.56
C ASP A 221 12.19 23.46 -6.84
N PRO A 222 12.39 23.99 -8.08
CA PRO A 222 12.15 25.38 -8.41
C PRO A 222 10.68 25.72 -8.67
N LEU A 223 9.74 24.77 -8.56
CA LEU A 223 8.33 25.01 -8.87
C LEU A 223 8.11 25.52 -10.31
N GLU A 224 8.19 24.61 -11.28
CA GLU A 224 7.90 24.96 -12.68
C GLU A 224 6.45 25.45 -12.86
N PRO A 225 6.18 26.51 -13.63
CA PRO A 225 4.83 26.98 -13.88
C PRO A 225 3.95 25.93 -14.57
N GLY A 226 2.68 25.85 -14.19
CA GLY A 226 1.70 24.95 -14.81
C GLY A 226 1.70 23.51 -14.28
N ILE A 227 2.53 23.19 -13.30
CA ILE A 227 2.61 21.89 -12.66
C ILE A 227 1.73 21.85 -11.40
N VAL A 228 1.06 20.73 -11.15
CA VAL A 228 0.34 20.52 -9.88
C VAL A 228 1.37 20.43 -8.74
N VAL A 229 1.29 21.42 -7.86
CA VAL A 229 2.18 21.50 -6.69
C VAL A 229 1.92 20.33 -5.74
N GLY A 230 2.94 19.51 -5.46
CA GLY A 230 2.78 18.36 -4.54
C GLY A 230 4.00 17.45 -4.49
N LYS A 231 3.82 16.30 -3.84
CA LYS A 231 4.84 15.24 -3.78
C LYS A 231 5.23 14.78 -5.18
N SER A 232 4.24 14.58 -6.06
CA SER A 232 4.43 14.06 -7.41
C SER A 232 5.37 14.92 -8.26
N SER A 233 5.18 16.24 -8.24
CA SER A 233 6.05 17.17 -9.00
C SER A 233 7.47 17.19 -8.46
N ALA A 234 7.64 17.21 -7.14
CA ALA A 234 8.95 17.14 -6.49
C ALA A 234 9.68 15.84 -6.86
N MET A 235 9.00 14.69 -6.79
CA MET A 235 9.54 13.40 -7.18
C MET A 235 9.94 13.35 -8.66
N ALA A 236 9.12 13.92 -9.54
CA ALA A 236 9.42 13.98 -10.97
C ALA A 236 10.66 14.85 -11.25
N TRP A 237 10.78 15.98 -10.56
CA TRP A 237 11.96 16.84 -10.63
C TRP A 237 13.21 16.14 -10.12
N GLY A 238 13.14 15.59 -8.90
CA GLY A 238 14.26 14.86 -8.27
C GLY A 238 14.71 13.67 -9.09
N GLY A 239 13.77 12.89 -9.64
CA GLY A 239 14.09 11.76 -10.51
C GLY A 239 14.83 12.17 -11.80
N ARG A 240 14.39 13.25 -12.45
CA ARG A 240 15.10 13.82 -13.64
C ARG A 240 16.49 14.33 -13.26
N TYR A 241 16.62 15.02 -12.13
CA TYR A 241 17.89 15.51 -11.63
C TYR A 241 18.87 14.37 -11.38
N LEU A 242 18.45 13.36 -10.63
CA LEU A 242 19.28 12.20 -10.28
C LEU A 242 19.67 11.36 -11.51
N TYR A 243 18.76 11.14 -12.45
CA TYR A 243 19.08 10.42 -13.68
C TYR A 243 20.16 11.18 -14.50
N ARG A 244 20.01 12.49 -14.64
CA ARG A 244 21.02 13.32 -15.31
C ARG A 244 22.38 13.21 -14.63
N MET A 245 22.41 13.43 -13.31
CA MET A 245 23.65 13.45 -12.53
C MET A 245 24.32 12.07 -12.47
N LEU A 246 23.58 11.02 -12.10
CA LEU A 246 24.17 9.70 -11.86
C LEU A 246 24.43 8.94 -13.17
N VAL A 247 23.49 9.00 -14.12
CA VAL A 247 23.56 8.19 -15.33
C VAL A 247 24.28 8.94 -16.46
N ARG A 248 23.85 10.18 -16.79
CA ARG A 248 24.41 10.90 -17.95
C ARG A 248 25.77 11.51 -17.67
N GLU A 249 25.97 12.08 -16.50
CA GLU A 249 27.23 12.78 -16.16
C GLU A 249 28.27 11.83 -15.58
N ARG A 250 27.87 10.83 -14.77
CA ARG A 250 28.80 9.90 -14.10
C ARG A 250 28.88 8.52 -14.76
N GLY A 251 28.00 8.21 -15.71
CA GLY A 251 28.03 6.94 -16.45
C GLY A 251 27.60 5.73 -15.63
N MET A 252 26.85 5.93 -14.52
CA MET A 252 26.35 4.82 -13.70
C MET A 252 25.24 4.06 -14.43
N ASP A 253 25.17 2.74 -14.21
CA ASP A 253 24.15 1.89 -14.81
C ASP A 253 22.81 2.06 -14.07
N PRO A 254 21.75 2.59 -14.71
CA PRO A 254 20.44 2.80 -14.07
C PRO A 254 19.73 1.50 -13.67
N HIS A 255 20.14 0.35 -14.22
CA HIS A 255 19.64 -0.98 -13.86
C HIS A 255 20.16 -1.46 -12.50
N ARG A 256 21.28 -0.90 -12.03
CA ARG A 256 21.91 -1.22 -10.74
C ARG A 256 21.58 -0.23 -9.63
N ILE A 257 20.80 0.81 -9.92
CA ILE A 257 20.34 1.79 -8.94
C ILE A 257 18.89 1.50 -8.60
N ILE A 258 18.65 1.05 -7.37
CA ILE A 258 17.30 0.83 -6.84
C ILE A 258 16.86 2.08 -6.10
N VAL A 259 15.87 2.76 -6.64
CA VAL A 259 15.25 3.97 -6.05
C VAL A 259 14.16 3.54 -5.09
N THR A 260 14.21 4.02 -3.87
CA THR A 260 13.11 3.93 -2.89
C THR A 260 12.46 5.30 -2.76
N ASP A 261 11.22 5.45 -3.26
CA ASP A 261 10.34 6.56 -2.90
C ASP A 261 10.00 6.42 -1.42
N LEU A 262 10.44 7.36 -0.60
CA LEU A 262 10.30 7.27 0.84
C LEU A 262 9.65 8.54 1.40
N ASP A 263 8.47 8.41 2.00
CA ASP A 263 7.84 9.52 2.70
C ASP A 263 8.71 10.00 3.88
N ALA A 264 8.69 11.29 4.15
CA ALA A 264 9.54 11.95 5.14
C ALA A 264 9.32 11.48 6.60
N ASP A 265 8.23 10.76 6.87
CA ASP A 265 7.88 10.20 8.17
C ASP A 265 7.99 8.65 8.23
N TYR A 266 8.58 8.03 7.21
CA TYR A 266 8.76 6.59 7.18
C TYR A 266 10.17 6.17 7.62
N ARG A 267 10.26 5.04 8.32
CA ARG A 267 11.50 4.41 8.77
C ARG A 267 11.59 3.00 8.19
N VAL A 268 12.68 2.70 7.52
CA VAL A 268 12.92 1.36 6.97
C VAL A 268 13.34 0.38 8.07
N HIS A 269 13.02 -0.90 7.87
CA HIS A 269 13.55 -1.97 8.72
C HIS A 269 15.08 -2.12 8.49
N PRO A 270 15.90 -2.47 9.51
CA PRO A 270 17.35 -2.62 9.32
C PRO A 270 17.74 -3.49 8.13
N GLN A 271 17.07 -4.59 7.89
CA GLN A 271 17.34 -5.50 6.76
C GLN A 271 16.52 -5.20 5.49
N TYR A 272 15.95 -4.02 5.37
CA TYR A 272 15.10 -3.66 4.23
C TYR A 272 15.84 -3.77 2.89
N PHE A 273 17.02 -3.17 2.79
CA PHE A 273 17.80 -3.18 1.55
C PHE A 273 18.32 -4.57 1.17
N ALA A 274 18.76 -5.35 2.15
CA ALA A 274 19.21 -6.72 1.91
C ALA A 274 18.07 -7.61 1.41
N TYR A 275 16.87 -7.53 2.01
CA TYR A 275 15.71 -8.28 1.56
C TYR A 275 15.20 -7.81 0.19
N LEU A 276 15.13 -6.51 -0.04
CA LEU A 276 14.79 -5.92 -1.34
C LEU A 276 15.74 -6.40 -2.44
N SER A 277 17.06 -6.38 -2.17
CA SER A 277 18.08 -6.86 -3.11
C SER A 277 17.92 -8.36 -3.40
N TRP A 278 17.63 -9.18 -2.38
CA TRP A 278 17.34 -10.60 -2.59
C TRP A 278 16.15 -10.79 -3.53
N VAL A 279 15.03 -10.12 -3.25
CA VAL A 279 13.81 -10.26 -4.07
C VAL A 279 14.06 -9.74 -5.49
N HIS A 280 14.78 -8.62 -5.65
CA HIS A 280 15.14 -8.06 -6.95
C HIS A 280 16.04 -9.01 -7.76
N LEU A 281 17.12 -9.50 -7.17
CA LEU A 281 18.09 -10.35 -7.89
C LEU A 281 17.53 -11.73 -8.23
N THR A 282 16.54 -12.21 -7.49
CA THR A 282 15.90 -13.51 -7.74
C THR A 282 14.68 -13.43 -8.66
N ASP A 283 14.19 -12.23 -9.00
CA ASP A 283 13.05 -12.06 -9.93
C ASP A 283 13.55 -12.04 -11.40
N PRO A 284 13.04 -12.93 -12.26
CA PRO A 284 13.40 -12.91 -13.69
C PRO A 284 12.97 -11.63 -14.41
N ASN A 285 11.96 -10.93 -13.91
CA ASN A 285 11.43 -9.68 -14.50
C ASN A 285 11.87 -8.43 -13.73
N ARG A 286 12.94 -8.51 -12.93
CA ARG A 286 13.43 -7.46 -12.02
C ARG A 286 13.47 -6.05 -12.61
N GLU A 287 13.74 -5.92 -13.91
CA GLU A 287 13.86 -4.64 -14.60
C GLU A 287 12.52 -3.90 -14.78
N THR A 288 11.41 -4.64 -14.66
CA THR A 288 10.07 -4.10 -14.90
C THR A 288 9.18 -4.20 -13.66
N GLN A 289 9.76 -4.38 -12.46
CA GLN A 289 8.99 -4.57 -11.23
C GLN A 289 9.02 -3.35 -10.32
N LEU A 290 7.95 -3.22 -9.56
CA LEU A 290 7.82 -2.32 -8.43
C LEU A 290 7.73 -3.16 -7.15
N TYR A 291 8.45 -2.78 -6.10
CA TYR A 291 8.55 -3.51 -4.84
C TYR A 291 7.80 -2.76 -3.75
N GLN A 292 6.71 -3.36 -3.24
CA GLN A 292 5.84 -2.73 -2.25
C GLN A 292 6.02 -3.35 -0.86
N PRO A 293 6.65 -2.64 0.11
CA PRO A 293 6.68 -3.06 1.50
C PRO A 293 5.32 -2.88 2.18
N ILE A 294 5.15 -3.49 3.35
CA ILE A 294 3.92 -3.36 4.13
C ILE A 294 4.05 -2.20 5.12
N PRO A 295 3.25 -1.13 4.98
CA PRO A 295 3.29 0.00 5.90
C PRO A 295 2.67 -0.37 7.25
N TYR A 296 3.43 -0.16 8.32
CA TYR A 296 2.99 -0.20 9.70
C TYR A 296 2.96 1.22 10.26
N PHE A 297 1.79 1.74 10.54
CA PHE A 297 1.64 3.10 11.08
C PHE A 297 1.86 3.12 12.59
N HIS A 298 3.06 2.70 13.02
CA HIS A 298 3.36 2.38 14.41
C HIS A 298 4.30 3.36 15.12
N ASN A 299 4.94 4.30 14.40
CA ASN A 299 5.95 5.19 15.00
C ASN A 299 5.43 5.99 16.20
N ASN A 300 4.18 6.48 16.11
CA ASN A 300 3.51 7.27 17.12
C ASN A 300 2.14 6.71 17.52
N ILE A 301 1.90 5.40 17.32
CA ILE A 301 0.57 4.81 17.41
C ILE A 301 -0.10 5.01 18.78
N TRP A 302 0.67 4.98 19.87
CA TRP A 302 0.13 5.16 21.22
C TRP A 302 -0.15 6.62 21.59
N GLU A 303 0.41 7.56 20.83
CA GLU A 303 0.17 9.00 20.97
C GLU A 303 -1.02 9.47 20.12
N ALA A 304 -1.33 8.72 19.05
CA ALA A 304 -2.46 9.02 18.18
C ALA A 304 -3.80 8.81 18.91
N PRO A 305 -4.84 9.62 18.63
CA PRO A 305 -6.17 9.39 19.16
C PRO A 305 -6.75 8.02 18.76
N MET A 306 -7.70 7.52 19.55
CA MET A 306 -8.24 6.16 19.42
C MET A 306 -8.75 5.83 18.01
N LEU A 307 -9.47 6.74 17.36
CA LEU A 307 -10.05 6.51 16.03
C LEU A 307 -8.98 6.50 14.93
N GLN A 308 -7.93 7.32 15.06
CA GLN A 308 -6.77 7.31 14.16
C GLN A 308 -5.96 6.01 14.31
N ARG A 309 -5.78 5.51 15.54
CA ARG A 309 -5.16 4.19 15.76
C ARG A 309 -5.93 3.08 15.06
N LEU A 310 -7.26 3.10 15.20
CA LEU A 310 -8.11 2.10 14.57
C LEU A 310 -8.04 2.19 13.04
N PHE A 311 -8.05 3.40 12.48
CA PHE A 311 -7.90 3.61 11.04
C PHE A 311 -6.52 3.13 10.54
N ALA A 312 -5.45 3.46 11.26
CA ALA A 312 -4.09 3.00 10.97
C ALA A 312 -3.98 1.47 10.96
N ALA A 313 -4.58 0.79 11.96
CA ALA A 313 -4.64 -0.67 12.02
C ALA A 313 -5.35 -1.27 10.80
N VAL A 314 -6.50 -0.71 10.41
CA VAL A 314 -7.26 -1.15 9.22
C VAL A 314 -6.44 -0.98 7.94
N LEU A 315 -5.71 0.13 7.79
CA LEU A 315 -4.86 0.37 6.62
C LEU A 315 -3.69 -0.62 6.55
N THR A 316 -3.00 -0.87 7.66
CA THR A 316 -1.94 -1.88 7.72
C THR A 316 -2.47 -3.24 7.27
N GLN A 317 -3.61 -3.67 7.80
CA GLN A 317 -4.23 -4.96 7.46
C GLN A 317 -4.72 -5.01 6.01
N LEU A 318 -5.21 -3.88 5.46
CA LEU A 318 -5.57 -3.77 4.05
C LEU A 318 -4.35 -3.99 3.14
N GLN A 319 -3.19 -3.44 3.49
CA GLN A 319 -1.96 -3.66 2.73
C GLN A 319 -1.43 -5.09 2.91
N MET A 320 -1.55 -5.68 4.10
CA MET A 320 -1.27 -7.11 4.31
C MET A 320 -2.14 -7.99 3.39
N TRP A 321 -3.43 -7.71 3.29
CA TRP A 321 -4.35 -8.44 2.41
C TRP A 321 -3.96 -8.27 0.94
N ARG A 322 -3.69 -7.03 0.48
CA ARG A 322 -3.24 -6.76 -0.89
C ARG A 322 -1.94 -7.48 -1.23
N SER A 323 -1.01 -7.57 -0.28
CA SER A 323 0.29 -8.24 -0.47
C SER A 323 0.18 -9.75 -0.72
N VAL A 324 -0.95 -10.37 -0.38
CA VAL A 324 -1.23 -11.80 -0.67
C VAL A 324 -1.89 -11.99 -2.05
N LEU A 325 -2.40 -10.91 -2.62
CA LEU A 325 -3.14 -10.88 -3.89
C LEU A 325 -2.37 -10.02 -4.92
N PRO A 326 -1.43 -10.60 -5.67
CA PRO A 326 -0.58 -9.81 -6.58
C PRO A 326 -1.37 -8.97 -7.60
N GLU A 327 -2.55 -9.43 -8.02
CA GLU A 327 -3.43 -8.71 -8.94
C GLU A 327 -4.13 -7.49 -8.29
N LYS A 328 -4.14 -7.41 -6.95
CA LYS A 328 -4.71 -6.32 -6.15
C LYS A 328 -3.65 -5.37 -5.61
N LEU A 329 -2.38 -5.81 -5.63
CA LEU A 329 -1.29 -5.00 -5.12
C LEU A 329 -0.95 -3.89 -6.10
N GLN A 330 -0.92 -2.67 -5.60
CA GLN A 330 -0.47 -1.47 -6.30
C GLN A 330 0.54 -0.74 -5.40
N SER A 331 1.25 0.23 -5.95
CA SER A 331 2.06 1.13 -5.13
C SER A 331 1.19 1.91 -4.14
N PHE A 332 1.72 2.08 -2.94
CA PHE A 332 1.07 2.81 -1.86
C PHE A 332 2.12 3.49 -0.97
N GLY A 333 2.15 4.81 -0.99
CA GLY A 333 3.05 5.66 -0.20
C GLY A 333 4.51 5.45 -0.59
N SER A 334 5.22 4.58 0.16
CA SER A 334 6.63 4.28 -0.08
C SER A 334 6.81 2.92 -0.76
N TYR A 335 7.63 2.88 -1.81
CA TYR A 335 7.92 1.69 -2.62
C TYR A 335 9.30 1.80 -3.28
N SER A 336 9.79 0.72 -3.87
CA SER A 336 11.08 0.71 -4.56
C SER A 336 10.98 0.20 -5.99
N THR A 337 11.86 0.69 -6.86
CA THR A 337 12.01 0.23 -8.25
C THR A 337 13.38 0.62 -8.80
N THR A 338 13.76 0.19 -10.00
CA THR A 338 15.02 0.62 -10.63
C THR A 338 14.93 2.05 -11.16
N LEU A 339 16.06 2.78 -11.16
CA LEU A 339 16.12 4.10 -11.78
C LEU A 339 15.88 4.01 -13.31
N HIS A 340 16.19 2.85 -13.90
CA HIS A 340 15.84 2.55 -15.29
C HIS A 340 14.33 2.63 -15.50
N LEU A 341 13.53 1.92 -14.70
CA LEU A 341 12.06 1.94 -14.81
C LEU A 341 11.51 3.34 -14.60
N VAL A 342 11.99 4.06 -13.59
CA VAL A 342 11.58 5.46 -13.33
C VAL A 342 11.79 6.33 -14.56
N HIS A 343 12.93 6.19 -15.24
CA HIS A 343 13.23 6.95 -16.45
C HIS A 343 12.37 6.52 -17.64
N ASP A 344 12.24 5.21 -17.86
CA ASP A 344 11.56 4.65 -19.05
C ASP A 344 10.05 4.92 -19.06
N VAL A 345 9.41 5.01 -17.86
CA VAL A 345 7.99 5.43 -17.75
C VAL A 345 7.81 6.95 -17.75
N GLY A 346 8.88 7.73 -17.89
CA GLY A 346 8.83 9.20 -17.92
C GLY A 346 8.57 9.83 -16.53
N TYR A 347 9.15 9.24 -15.48
CA TYR A 347 9.09 9.71 -14.08
C TYR A 347 7.67 9.77 -13.49
N TRP A 348 7.50 10.38 -12.31
CA TRP A 348 6.19 10.61 -11.70
C TRP A 348 5.35 11.61 -12.50
N ALA A 349 4.05 11.51 -12.37
CA ALA A 349 3.12 12.40 -13.07
C ALA A 349 3.14 13.81 -12.46
N THR A 350 3.17 14.85 -13.29
CA THR A 350 3.17 16.25 -12.83
C THR A 350 1.78 16.90 -12.88
N ASP A 351 0.79 16.15 -13.37
CA ASP A 351 -0.60 16.55 -13.56
C ASP A 351 -1.59 15.84 -12.61
N ALA A 352 -1.09 14.99 -11.72
CA ALA A 352 -1.90 14.19 -10.81
C ALA A 352 -1.46 14.34 -9.35
N ILE A 353 -2.43 14.33 -8.43
CA ILE A 353 -2.15 14.33 -6.97
C ILE A 353 -1.71 12.94 -6.49
N PRO A 354 -2.35 11.81 -6.90
CA PRO A 354 -1.95 10.47 -6.49
C PRO A 354 -0.73 9.99 -7.31
N GLU A 355 0.47 10.32 -6.84
CA GLU A 355 1.71 10.03 -7.54
C GLU A 355 2.01 8.54 -7.63
N ASP A 356 1.77 7.82 -6.55
CA ASP A 356 2.02 6.38 -6.41
C ASP A 356 1.10 5.57 -7.34
N SER A 357 -0.20 5.77 -7.24
CA SER A 357 -1.19 5.11 -8.09
C SER A 357 -0.96 5.41 -9.58
N ARG A 358 -0.73 6.69 -9.94
CA ARG A 358 -0.48 7.08 -11.33
C ARG A 358 0.84 6.47 -11.85
N PHE A 359 1.88 6.38 -11.02
CA PHE A 359 3.14 5.72 -11.39
C PHE A 359 2.94 4.23 -11.70
N TYR A 360 2.14 3.52 -10.89
CA TYR A 360 1.76 2.13 -11.13
C TYR A 360 1.09 1.96 -12.50
N TRP A 361 0.11 2.81 -12.81
CA TRP A 361 -0.62 2.71 -14.08
C TRP A 361 0.25 3.07 -15.30
N LYS A 362 1.11 4.08 -15.20
CA LYS A 362 2.10 4.40 -16.24
C LYS A 362 2.99 3.19 -16.53
N SER A 363 3.48 2.54 -15.48
CA SER A 363 4.34 1.35 -15.61
C SER A 363 3.60 0.16 -16.22
N TYR A 364 2.34 -0.05 -15.82
CA TYR A 364 1.49 -1.10 -16.41
C TYR A 364 1.26 -0.89 -17.90
N PHE A 365 0.91 0.30 -18.32
CA PHE A 365 0.69 0.57 -19.74
C PHE A 365 1.99 0.57 -20.56
N ARG A 366 3.13 0.82 -19.94
CA ARG A 366 4.43 0.72 -20.60
C ARG A 366 4.87 -0.72 -20.83
N TYR A 367 4.65 -1.62 -19.86
CA TYR A 367 5.21 -2.97 -19.88
C TYR A 367 4.17 -4.09 -20.00
N GLY A 368 2.87 -3.77 -19.91
CA GLY A 368 1.78 -4.74 -19.93
C GLY A 368 1.88 -5.74 -18.76
N ASP A 369 1.58 -7.00 -19.04
CA ASP A 369 1.57 -8.08 -18.03
C ASP A 369 2.97 -8.48 -17.53
N ARG A 370 4.05 -7.95 -18.10
CA ARG A 370 5.41 -8.09 -17.55
C ARG A 370 5.63 -7.24 -16.32
N PHE A 371 4.89 -6.15 -16.17
CA PHE A 371 4.91 -5.29 -14.98
C PHE A 371 3.97 -5.81 -13.91
N ARG A 372 4.43 -5.80 -12.66
CA ARG A 372 3.60 -6.01 -11.47
C ARG A 372 4.22 -5.34 -10.25
N ALA A 373 3.40 -5.07 -9.25
CA ALA A 373 3.89 -4.81 -7.91
C ALA A 373 4.22 -6.12 -7.21
N VAL A 374 5.45 -6.25 -6.72
CA VAL A 374 5.96 -7.41 -5.98
C VAL A 374 5.87 -7.11 -4.49
N PRO A 375 5.18 -7.93 -3.69
CA PRO A 375 5.06 -7.69 -2.27
C PRO A 375 6.39 -7.95 -1.55
N LEU A 376 6.84 -7.00 -0.77
CA LEU A 376 7.89 -7.20 0.22
C LEU A 376 7.23 -7.46 1.59
N PHE A 377 7.36 -8.70 2.10
CA PHE A 377 6.82 -9.06 3.41
C PHE A 377 7.73 -8.59 4.56
N ILE A 378 8.26 -7.37 4.42
CA ILE A 378 9.01 -6.66 5.45
C ILE A 378 8.28 -5.35 5.77
N PRO A 379 8.16 -4.97 7.05
CA PRO A 379 7.49 -3.72 7.39
C PRO A 379 8.33 -2.49 7.06
N ILE A 380 7.63 -1.41 6.72
CA ILE A 380 8.14 -0.05 6.75
C ILE A 380 7.27 0.74 7.74
N TYR A 381 7.89 1.54 8.61
CA TYR A 381 7.19 2.13 9.75
C TYR A 381 6.87 3.59 9.49
N GLY A 382 5.58 3.94 9.44
CA GLY A 382 5.08 5.30 9.25
C GLY A 382 4.37 5.88 10.48
N ASP A 383 4.06 7.15 10.42
CA ASP A 383 3.30 7.85 11.45
C ASP A 383 1.79 7.71 11.22
N ALA A 384 1.05 7.39 12.28
CA ALA A 384 -0.39 7.62 12.31
C ALA A 384 -0.69 9.12 12.37
N VAL A 385 -1.85 9.55 11.85
CA VAL A 385 -2.22 10.98 11.85
C VAL A 385 -2.42 11.49 13.26
N ARG A 386 -1.67 12.52 13.60
CA ARG A 386 -1.77 13.25 14.86
C ARG A 386 -1.50 14.74 14.60
N ALA A 387 -2.44 15.58 14.95
CA ALA A 387 -2.31 17.04 14.92
C ALA A 387 -2.47 17.61 16.34
N ARG A 388 -2.26 18.91 16.49
CA ARG A 388 -2.43 19.59 17.79
C ARG A 388 -3.91 19.62 18.21
N GLY A 389 -4.31 18.63 19.00
CA GLY A 389 -5.66 18.49 19.53
C GLY A 389 -6.53 17.47 18.79
N TYR A 390 -7.52 16.94 19.53
CA TYR A 390 -8.37 15.84 19.07
C TYR A 390 -9.13 16.15 17.78
N TRP A 391 -9.90 17.26 17.77
CA TRP A 391 -10.74 17.62 16.62
C TRP A 391 -9.93 17.97 15.37
N ARG A 392 -8.74 18.57 15.55
CA ARG A 392 -7.84 18.84 14.44
C ARG A 392 -7.27 17.53 13.86
N SER A 393 -6.92 16.58 14.72
CA SER A 393 -6.51 15.24 14.27
C SER A 393 -7.61 14.53 13.47
N MET A 394 -8.89 14.67 13.90
CA MET A 394 -10.04 14.15 13.15
C MET A 394 -10.16 14.81 11.76
N ALA A 395 -10.02 16.13 11.68
CA ALA A 395 -10.09 16.87 10.43
C ALA A 395 -8.92 16.50 9.48
N GLU A 396 -7.70 16.42 9.99
CA GLU A 396 -6.53 16.05 9.18
C GLU A 396 -6.63 14.60 8.68
N GLN A 397 -7.17 13.67 9.50
CA GLN A 397 -7.43 12.30 9.06
C GLN A 397 -8.45 12.24 7.93
N TYR A 398 -9.53 13.03 8.02
CA TYR A 398 -10.52 13.14 6.96
C TYR A 398 -9.91 13.68 5.66
N LEU A 399 -9.13 14.76 5.75
CA LEU A 399 -8.49 15.38 4.59
C LEU A 399 -7.47 14.45 3.93
N GLN A 400 -6.71 13.69 4.73
CA GLN A 400 -5.80 12.66 4.21
C GLN A 400 -6.56 11.56 3.48
N ALA A 401 -7.62 11.01 4.09
CA ALA A 401 -8.44 9.96 3.49
C ALA A 401 -9.09 10.43 2.18
N ARG A 402 -9.56 11.69 2.12
CA ARG A 402 -10.10 12.30 0.89
C ARG A 402 -9.03 12.44 -0.19
N ARG A 403 -7.81 12.82 0.16
CA ARG A 403 -6.68 12.90 -0.77
C ARG A 403 -6.35 11.52 -1.34
N TRP A 404 -6.35 10.46 -0.51
CA TRP A 404 -6.16 9.10 -0.99
C TRP A 404 -7.31 8.63 -1.90
N ALA A 405 -8.54 8.96 -1.53
CA ALA A 405 -9.71 8.65 -2.37
C ALA A 405 -9.70 9.41 -3.71
N TRP A 406 -8.89 10.47 -3.84
CA TRP A 406 -8.71 11.19 -5.10
C TRP A 406 -8.03 10.36 -6.19
N CYS A 407 -7.48 9.18 -5.87
CA CYS A 407 -7.08 8.18 -6.85
C CYS A 407 -8.23 7.77 -7.81
N VAL A 408 -9.47 8.13 -7.52
CA VAL A 408 -10.61 8.01 -8.44
C VAL A 408 -10.36 8.73 -9.78
N THR A 409 -9.49 9.75 -9.81
CA THR A 409 -9.06 10.44 -11.04
C THR A 409 -8.20 9.56 -11.95
N ASP A 410 -7.74 8.41 -11.49
CA ASP A 410 -7.06 7.45 -12.35
C ASP A 410 -8.03 6.65 -13.24
N ILE A 411 -9.31 6.61 -12.90
CA ILE A 411 -10.32 5.86 -13.70
C ILE A 411 -10.37 6.34 -15.15
N PRO A 412 -10.58 7.64 -15.47
CA PRO A 412 -10.53 8.13 -16.83
C PRO A 412 -9.20 7.83 -17.53
N TYR A 413 -8.08 8.06 -16.83
CA TYR A 413 -6.74 7.80 -17.35
C TYR A 413 -6.56 6.32 -17.73
N VAL A 414 -6.97 5.41 -16.85
CA VAL A 414 -6.83 3.96 -17.07
C VAL A 414 -7.75 3.47 -18.18
N ILE A 415 -8.97 3.99 -18.30
CA ILE A 415 -9.89 3.63 -19.37
C ILE A 415 -9.35 4.10 -20.73
N ASP A 416 -8.89 5.35 -20.82
CA ASP A 416 -8.32 5.91 -22.07
C ASP A 416 -7.09 5.09 -22.52
N ASN A 417 -6.15 4.82 -21.60
CA ASN A 417 -4.98 4.02 -21.91
C ASN A 417 -5.32 2.54 -22.18
N ALA A 418 -6.35 1.99 -21.53
CA ALA A 418 -6.81 0.63 -21.82
C ALA A 418 -7.37 0.49 -23.24
N VAL A 419 -7.91 1.56 -23.82
CA VAL A 419 -8.34 1.59 -25.23
C VAL A 419 -7.13 1.74 -26.16
N ARG A 420 -6.19 2.64 -25.85
CA ARG A 420 -5.03 2.97 -26.70
C ARG A 420 -4.00 1.84 -26.79
N HIS A 421 -3.78 1.10 -25.72
CA HIS A 421 -2.78 0.02 -25.62
C HIS A 421 -3.35 -1.35 -26.01
N ALA A 422 -3.79 -1.49 -27.29
CA ALA A 422 -4.39 -2.72 -27.80
C ALA A 422 -3.42 -3.93 -27.83
N GLU A 423 -2.11 -3.69 -27.73
CA GLU A 423 -1.05 -4.70 -27.62
C GLU A 423 -1.10 -5.49 -26.30
N ILE A 424 -1.67 -4.90 -25.22
CA ILE A 424 -1.90 -5.61 -23.96
C ILE A 424 -3.18 -6.45 -24.11
N PRO A 425 -3.20 -7.72 -23.63
CA PRO A 425 -4.36 -8.59 -23.75
C PRO A 425 -5.65 -7.95 -23.22
N PHE A 426 -6.74 -8.01 -23.99
CA PHE A 426 -8.02 -7.40 -23.62
C PHE A 426 -8.50 -7.83 -22.23
N SER A 427 -8.39 -9.13 -21.91
CA SER A 427 -8.81 -9.66 -20.60
C SER A 427 -8.05 -9.00 -19.44
N SER A 428 -6.73 -8.79 -19.59
CA SER A 428 -5.92 -8.12 -18.57
C SER A 428 -6.39 -6.68 -18.36
N ARG A 429 -6.53 -5.89 -19.43
CA ARG A 429 -6.99 -4.50 -19.39
C ARG A 429 -8.40 -4.39 -18.79
N PHE A 430 -9.32 -5.23 -19.27
CA PHE A 430 -10.72 -5.23 -18.83
C PHE A 430 -10.85 -5.50 -17.33
N TRP A 431 -10.22 -6.56 -16.82
CA TRP A 431 -10.31 -6.89 -15.39
C TRP A 431 -9.63 -5.86 -14.50
N ARG A 432 -8.55 -5.22 -14.95
CA ARG A 432 -7.92 -4.13 -14.20
C ARG A 432 -8.82 -2.88 -14.12
N VAL A 433 -9.47 -2.50 -15.22
CA VAL A 433 -10.48 -1.40 -15.23
C VAL A 433 -11.64 -1.73 -14.29
N ILE A 434 -12.22 -2.94 -14.38
CA ILE A 434 -13.35 -3.35 -13.53
C ILE A 434 -12.94 -3.40 -12.05
N ASN A 435 -11.75 -3.91 -11.74
CA ASN A 435 -11.26 -3.93 -10.36
C ASN A 435 -11.05 -2.51 -9.81
N LEU A 436 -10.40 -1.61 -10.56
CA LEU A 436 -10.19 -0.24 -10.15
C LEU A 436 -11.52 0.47 -9.89
N PHE A 437 -12.44 0.37 -10.84
CA PHE A 437 -13.75 0.97 -10.75
C PHE A 437 -14.55 0.42 -9.55
N GLY A 438 -14.59 -0.91 -9.42
CA GLY A 438 -15.29 -1.59 -8.33
C GLY A 438 -14.71 -1.26 -6.95
N GLU A 439 -13.38 -1.09 -6.82
CA GLU A 439 -12.77 -0.68 -5.55
C GLU A 439 -13.21 0.73 -5.13
N HIS A 440 -13.22 1.68 -6.04
CA HIS A 440 -13.66 3.06 -5.75
C HIS A 440 -15.15 3.15 -5.42
N ILE A 441 -16.01 2.41 -6.14
CA ILE A 441 -17.44 2.35 -5.81
C ILE A 441 -17.65 1.72 -4.43
N ASN A 442 -17.07 0.54 -4.19
CA ASN A 442 -17.19 -0.13 -2.89
C ASN A 442 -16.67 0.73 -1.74
N TRP A 443 -15.58 1.48 -1.95
CA TRP A 443 -15.07 2.41 -0.93
C TRP A 443 -16.10 3.45 -0.52
N ALA A 444 -16.85 4.00 -1.48
CA ALA A 444 -17.83 5.05 -1.26
C ALA A 444 -19.19 4.57 -0.69
N ILE A 445 -19.55 3.29 -0.86
CA ILE A 445 -20.91 2.85 -0.51
C ILE A 445 -20.98 1.82 0.62
N THR A 446 -19.95 0.98 0.77
CA THR A 446 -20.01 -0.22 1.61
C THR A 446 -20.39 0.04 3.07
N PRO A 447 -19.76 0.98 3.80
CA PRO A 447 -20.09 1.19 5.21
C PRO A 447 -21.55 1.61 5.40
N PHE A 448 -22.12 2.36 4.45
CA PHE A 448 -23.52 2.78 4.53
C PHE A 448 -24.47 1.61 4.25
N VAL A 449 -24.25 0.85 3.17
CA VAL A 449 -25.14 -0.27 2.81
C VAL A 449 -25.14 -1.34 3.89
N LEU A 450 -23.96 -1.72 4.43
CA LEU A 450 -23.86 -2.69 5.53
C LEU A 450 -24.52 -2.20 6.82
N THR A 451 -24.49 -0.89 7.11
CA THR A 451 -25.03 -0.34 8.37
C THR A 451 -26.53 -0.09 8.29
N PHE A 452 -27.01 0.42 7.16
CA PHE A 452 -28.38 0.94 7.05
C PHE A 452 -29.24 0.22 6.00
N GLY A 453 -28.63 -0.55 5.09
CA GLY A 453 -29.32 -1.11 3.93
C GLY A 453 -30.57 -1.93 4.30
N ALA A 454 -30.47 -2.78 5.32
CA ALA A 454 -31.59 -3.64 5.75
C ALA A 454 -32.77 -2.86 6.37
N THR A 455 -32.53 -1.65 6.90
CA THR A 455 -33.57 -0.82 7.51
C THR A 455 -34.30 0.06 6.51
N VAL A 456 -33.69 0.43 5.41
CA VAL A 456 -34.23 1.36 4.41
C VAL A 456 -35.60 0.91 3.87
N PRO A 457 -35.79 -0.31 3.32
CA PRO A 457 -37.07 -0.70 2.76
C PRO A 457 -38.17 -0.80 3.81
N LEU A 458 -37.83 -1.09 5.08
CA LEU A 458 -38.79 -1.18 6.18
C LEU A 458 -39.28 0.20 6.65
N LEU A 459 -38.37 1.18 6.68
CA LEU A 459 -38.72 2.55 7.07
C LEU A 459 -39.55 3.26 6.01
N ILE A 460 -39.29 3.00 4.72
CA ILE A 460 -39.97 3.68 3.62
C ILE A 460 -41.32 3.01 3.28
N ASN A 461 -41.40 1.68 3.41
CA ASN A 461 -42.60 0.92 3.11
C ASN A 461 -43.02 0.05 4.31
N PRO A 462 -43.82 0.57 5.23
CA PRO A 462 -44.28 -0.18 6.43
C PRO A 462 -45.04 -1.47 6.09
N THR A 463 -45.82 -1.49 5.00
CA THR A 463 -46.55 -2.71 4.57
C THR A 463 -45.59 -3.83 4.12
N PHE A 464 -44.41 -3.50 3.61
CA PHE A 464 -43.37 -4.48 3.35
C PHE A 464 -42.88 -5.12 4.65
N GLY A 465 -42.82 -4.38 5.75
CA GLY A 465 -42.48 -4.89 7.09
C GLY A 465 -43.44 -5.97 7.60
N GLU A 466 -44.67 -6.04 7.12
CA GLU A 466 -45.66 -7.07 7.47
C GLU A 466 -45.42 -8.37 6.66
N THR A 467 -44.66 -8.34 5.60
CA THR A 467 -44.35 -9.53 4.78
C THR A 467 -43.31 -10.42 5.47
N THR A 468 -43.31 -11.72 5.16
CA THR A 468 -42.32 -12.67 5.68
C THR A 468 -40.88 -12.22 5.36
N LEU A 469 -40.62 -11.68 4.16
CA LEU A 469 -39.29 -11.18 3.77
C LEU A 469 -38.93 -9.94 4.62
N GLY A 470 -39.84 -8.99 4.76
CA GLY A 470 -39.60 -7.76 5.54
C GLY A 470 -39.33 -8.05 7.02
N GLN A 471 -40.09 -8.96 7.65
CA GLN A 471 -39.86 -9.36 9.03
C GLN A 471 -38.53 -10.04 9.27
N ASN A 472 -38.04 -10.83 8.29
CA ASN A 472 -36.79 -11.58 8.42
C ASN A 472 -35.55 -10.84 7.88
N LEU A 473 -35.72 -9.77 7.11
CA LEU A 473 -34.59 -9.03 6.49
C LEU A 473 -33.56 -8.56 7.52
N PRO A 474 -33.91 -7.92 8.65
CA PRO A 474 -32.93 -7.51 9.65
C PRO A 474 -32.25 -8.71 10.33
N LEU A 475 -32.97 -9.81 10.51
CA LEU A 475 -32.40 -11.04 11.10
C LEU A 475 -31.33 -11.65 10.21
N TYR A 476 -31.58 -11.77 8.91
CA TYR A 476 -30.61 -12.31 7.95
C TYR A 476 -29.39 -11.38 7.81
N ALA A 477 -29.60 -10.07 7.65
CA ALA A 477 -28.52 -9.10 7.57
C ALA A 477 -27.65 -9.10 8.84
N SER A 478 -28.26 -9.01 10.03
CA SER A 478 -27.52 -9.05 11.30
C SER A 478 -26.82 -10.39 11.53
N GLY A 479 -27.41 -11.51 11.09
CA GLY A 479 -26.80 -12.83 11.15
C GLY A 479 -25.52 -12.91 10.33
N MET A 480 -25.53 -12.38 9.09
CA MET A 480 -24.33 -12.31 8.22
C MET A 480 -23.26 -11.42 8.81
N LEU A 481 -23.62 -10.24 9.32
CA LEU A 481 -22.69 -9.34 9.98
C LEU A 481 -22.10 -9.96 11.26
N THR A 482 -22.90 -10.70 12.03
CA THR A 482 -22.44 -11.44 13.23
C THR A 482 -21.42 -12.50 12.85
N MET A 483 -21.63 -13.25 11.77
CA MET A 483 -20.64 -14.20 11.27
C MET A 483 -19.34 -13.50 10.82
N ALA A 484 -19.42 -12.30 10.25
CA ALA A 484 -18.24 -11.51 9.90
C ALA A 484 -17.41 -11.06 11.11
N ILE A 485 -17.99 -11.03 12.34
CA ILE A 485 -17.25 -10.73 13.59
C ILE A 485 -16.13 -11.76 13.85
N VAL A 486 -16.31 -13.01 13.41
CA VAL A 486 -15.23 -14.02 13.50
C VAL A 486 -13.98 -13.54 12.75
N GLY A 487 -14.17 -12.97 11.55
CA GLY A 487 -13.08 -12.34 10.80
C GLY A 487 -12.47 -11.16 11.56
N LEU A 488 -13.29 -10.29 12.14
CA LEU A 488 -12.81 -9.15 12.94
C LEU A 488 -11.97 -9.62 14.16
N ALA A 489 -12.37 -10.69 14.83
CA ALA A 489 -11.60 -11.24 15.95
C ALA A 489 -10.18 -11.65 15.51
N VAL A 490 -10.04 -12.24 14.33
CA VAL A 490 -8.72 -12.55 13.73
C VAL A 490 -7.90 -11.29 13.52
N LEU A 491 -8.50 -10.25 12.97
CA LEU A 491 -7.82 -8.96 12.72
C LEU A 491 -7.32 -8.32 14.02
N ILE A 492 -8.14 -8.37 15.08
CA ILE A 492 -7.76 -7.89 16.41
C ILE A 492 -6.56 -8.67 16.96
N VAL A 493 -6.56 -10.00 16.83
CA VAL A 493 -5.45 -10.85 17.29
C VAL A 493 -4.16 -10.55 16.53
N VAL A 494 -4.23 -10.42 15.21
CA VAL A 494 -3.05 -10.07 14.39
C VAL A 494 -2.53 -8.69 14.77
N GLU A 495 -3.40 -7.69 14.89
CA GLU A 495 -3.00 -6.34 15.32
C GLU A 495 -2.25 -6.35 16.65
N HIS A 496 -2.73 -7.09 17.64
CA HIS A 496 -2.08 -7.20 18.94
C HIS A 496 -0.71 -7.89 18.89
N ARG A 497 -0.41 -8.61 17.82
CA ARG A 497 0.89 -9.27 17.61
C ARG A 497 1.91 -8.42 16.89
N ILE A 498 1.45 -7.41 16.12
CA ILE A 498 2.32 -6.55 15.31
C ILE A 498 2.53 -5.16 15.94
N VAL A 499 1.54 -4.67 16.69
CA VAL A 499 1.64 -3.35 17.34
C VAL A 499 2.69 -3.35 18.45
N PRO A 500 3.47 -2.28 18.65
CA PRO A 500 4.46 -2.18 19.71
C PRO A 500 3.83 -2.30 21.11
N PRO A 501 4.60 -2.68 22.13
CA PRO A 501 4.10 -2.76 23.50
C PRO A 501 3.46 -1.44 23.94
N ARG A 502 2.38 -1.55 24.72
CA ARG A 502 1.70 -0.37 25.28
C ARG A 502 2.59 0.34 26.29
N PRO A 503 2.50 1.68 26.35
CA PRO A 503 3.25 2.46 27.33
C PRO A 503 3.07 1.93 28.76
N ALA A 504 4.16 1.88 29.51
CA ALA A 504 4.15 1.32 30.86
C ALA A 504 3.31 2.18 31.82
N GLU A 505 3.29 3.48 31.59
CA GLU A 505 2.56 4.51 32.36
C GLU A 505 1.05 4.47 32.17
N TRP A 506 0.54 3.70 31.19
CA TRP A 506 -0.91 3.60 30.96
C TRP A 506 -1.61 2.89 32.11
N GLY A 507 -2.63 3.56 32.66
CA GLY A 507 -3.54 2.98 33.63
C GLY A 507 -4.43 1.88 33.03
N TRP A 508 -5.13 1.16 33.90
CA TRP A 508 -6.03 0.07 33.47
C TRP A 508 -7.10 0.51 32.48
N LEU A 509 -7.66 1.72 32.64
CA LEU A 509 -8.71 2.24 31.75
C LEU A 509 -8.17 2.44 30.31
N GLN A 510 -7.01 3.08 30.16
CA GLN A 510 -6.38 3.30 28.84
C GLN A 510 -6.06 1.97 28.15
N ARG A 511 -5.54 1.01 28.92
CA ARG A 511 -5.25 -0.35 28.41
C ARG A 511 -6.54 -1.02 27.94
N THR A 512 -7.61 -1.02 28.75
CA THR A 512 -8.90 -1.61 28.41
C THR A 512 -9.51 -0.93 27.16
N LEU A 513 -9.51 0.40 27.09
CA LEU A 513 -9.99 1.14 25.93
C LEU A 513 -9.24 0.79 24.65
N SER A 514 -7.93 0.51 24.72
CA SER A 514 -7.15 0.08 23.56
C SER A 514 -7.53 -1.32 23.03
N TYR A 515 -8.18 -2.15 23.83
CA TYR A 515 -8.73 -3.44 23.39
C TYR A 515 -10.13 -3.30 22.81
N VAL A 516 -10.97 -2.46 23.41
CA VAL A 516 -12.37 -2.29 22.97
C VAL A 516 -12.54 -1.25 21.86
N GLN A 517 -11.47 -0.56 21.45
CA GLN A 517 -11.51 0.47 20.38
C GLN A 517 -12.14 -0.01 19.07
N TRP A 518 -12.12 -1.32 18.81
CA TRP A 518 -12.68 -1.94 17.60
C TRP A 518 -14.20 -1.80 17.49
N ILE A 519 -14.90 -1.49 18.58
CA ILE A 519 -16.32 -1.09 18.57
C ILE A 519 -16.53 0.18 17.72
N GLY A 520 -15.51 1.04 17.61
CA GLY A 520 -15.51 2.23 16.76
C GLY A 520 -15.35 1.96 15.25
N LEU A 521 -15.18 0.70 14.82
CA LEU A 521 -14.94 0.36 13.41
C LEU A 521 -16.03 0.85 12.45
N PRO A 522 -17.35 0.72 12.75
CA PRO A 522 -18.38 1.28 11.87
C PRO A 522 -18.28 2.80 11.71
N PHE A 523 -17.97 3.50 12.80
CA PHE A 523 -17.77 4.96 12.76
C PHE A 523 -16.56 5.34 11.90
N VAL A 524 -15.42 4.67 12.07
CA VAL A 524 -14.22 4.86 11.26
C VAL A 524 -14.50 4.56 9.78
N GLY A 525 -15.25 3.49 9.50
CA GLY A 525 -15.65 3.12 8.14
C GLY A 525 -16.51 4.19 7.48
N ILE A 526 -17.41 4.83 8.20
CA ILE A 526 -18.24 5.90 7.66
C ILE A 526 -17.43 7.21 7.56
N VAL A 527 -16.83 7.67 8.65
CA VAL A 527 -16.28 9.03 8.74
C VAL A 527 -14.91 9.17 8.06
N PHE A 528 -14.04 8.14 8.14
CA PHE A 528 -12.69 8.20 7.56
C PHE A 528 -12.52 7.34 6.31
N SER A 529 -13.55 6.63 5.86
CA SER A 529 -13.49 5.85 4.64
C SER A 529 -14.56 6.30 3.65
N MET A 530 -15.82 6.01 3.92
CA MET A 530 -16.94 6.27 2.99
C MET A 530 -17.12 7.75 2.66
N VAL A 531 -17.26 8.61 3.69
CA VAL A 531 -17.58 10.04 3.45
C VAL A 531 -16.46 10.76 2.70
N PRO A 532 -15.15 10.57 3.03
CA PRO A 532 -14.07 11.12 2.22
C PRO A 532 -14.05 10.62 0.77
N ALA A 533 -14.35 9.33 0.55
CA ALA A 533 -14.40 8.76 -0.79
C ALA A 533 -15.57 9.34 -1.60
N LEU A 534 -16.73 9.46 -0.98
CA LEU A 534 -17.91 10.06 -1.61
C LEU A 534 -17.73 11.57 -1.87
N ASP A 535 -17.06 12.31 -0.95
CA ASP A 535 -16.67 13.72 -1.16
C ASP A 535 -15.74 13.86 -2.37
N ALA A 536 -14.69 13.02 -2.46
CA ALA A 536 -13.78 13.02 -3.61
C ALA A 536 -14.52 12.77 -4.92
N GLN A 537 -15.37 11.74 -4.98
CA GLN A 537 -16.18 11.42 -6.16
C GLN A 537 -17.19 12.51 -6.50
N THR A 538 -17.81 13.13 -5.49
CA THR A 538 -18.77 14.23 -5.71
C THR A 538 -18.08 15.48 -6.24
N ARG A 539 -16.88 15.79 -5.76
CA ARG A 539 -16.06 16.88 -6.30
C ARG A 539 -15.70 16.63 -7.75
N LEU A 540 -15.26 15.44 -8.07
CA LEU A 540 -14.95 15.05 -9.44
C LEU A 540 -16.20 15.11 -10.32
N LEU A 541 -17.36 14.61 -9.84
CA LEU A 541 -18.67 14.71 -10.51
C LEU A 541 -19.06 16.15 -10.82
N THR A 542 -18.78 17.09 -9.91
CA THR A 542 -19.14 18.52 -10.07
C THR A 542 -18.03 19.38 -10.67
N GLY A 543 -16.89 18.82 -11.07
CA GLY A 543 -15.75 19.55 -11.64
C GLY A 543 -14.97 20.40 -10.63
N ARG A 544 -15.06 20.08 -9.32
CA ARG A 544 -14.33 20.78 -8.26
C ARG A 544 -13.08 20.00 -7.91
N TYR A 545 -11.99 20.26 -8.62
CA TYR A 545 -10.73 19.54 -8.40
C TYR A 545 -10.11 19.87 -7.03
N LEU A 546 -9.38 18.89 -6.47
CA LEU A 546 -8.64 19.09 -5.22
C LEU A 546 -7.32 19.80 -5.51
N GLU A 547 -6.93 20.66 -4.57
CA GLU A 547 -5.57 21.14 -4.46
C GLU A 547 -4.78 20.25 -3.51
N TYR A 548 -3.48 20.07 -3.77
CA TYR A 548 -2.63 19.29 -2.89
C TYR A 548 -2.44 20.00 -1.55
N LYS A 549 -2.69 19.28 -0.46
CA LYS A 549 -2.44 19.74 0.90
C LYS A 549 -1.68 18.68 1.68
N VAL A 550 -0.55 19.05 2.26
CA VAL A 550 0.20 18.19 3.19
C VAL A 550 -0.60 17.98 4.46
N THR A 551 -0.68 16.72 4.93
CA THR A 551 -1.33 16.38 6.19
C THR A 551 -0.46 16.78 7.36
N GLU A 552 -1.00 17.55 8.32
CA GLU A 552 -0.27 17.88 9.54
C GLU A 552 -0.06 16.60 10.37
N LYS A 553 1.20 16.32 10.68
CA LYS A 553 1.62 15.24 11.58
C LYS A 553 2.61 15.80 12.59
N VAL A 554 2.20 15.93 13.83
CA VAL A 554 3.00 16.48 14.96
C VAL A 554 3.60 15.35 15.77
#